data_decd52cda880c6eeae2e1cf1fa413002
#
_entry.id   decd52cda880c6eeae2e1cf1fa413002
#
_cell.length_a   1.000
_cell.length_b   1.000
_cell.length_c   1.000
_cell.angle_alpha   90.00
_cell.angle_beta   90.00
_cell.angle_gamma   90.00
#
_symmetry.space_group_name_H-M   'P 1'
#
loop_
_entity.id
_entity.type
_entity.pdbx_description
1 polymer ?
#
loop_
_entity_poly.entity_id
_entity_poly.type
_entity_poly.pdbx_seq_one_letter_code
_entity_poly.pdbx_strand_id
1 'polypeptide(L)'
;VMGKRPDYAVTVYCNLIRQTYRDVPVIIGGIEASLRRLAHYDYWSDKLKRSVLLDSQADLLIYGMGERAIVEAANALNDGMDIRDVTYIDGTVFRTREAPDDLPAITLPSYPAMQADKSVYARSFYLQYQNTDPFSAKRLIEPYSDREFVVQNPPQKPLTQAEMDHIYDLPYTRTYHPSYEKAGGVPAISEIKFSLTSCRGCFGACNFCALTFHQGRIIQTRSHESIVHEAESLTHEKDFKGYIHDVGGPTADFRQPACKKQLTKGACPNRQCLFPAPCKNLVADHSDYLALLRKLRAVPGVKKVFVRSGVRFDYVLCDKNSPFLSELVQYHISGQLKVAPEHCVDTVLGYM
;
A
#
# COMPACT_ATOMS: atom_id res chain seq x y z
N VAL A 1 -0.60 23.08 1.17
CA VAL A 1 -0.26 24.42 0.67
C VAL A 1 0.87 24.28 -0.33
N MET A 2 0.65 24.79 -1.55
CA MET A 2 1.63 24.74 -2.63
C MET A 2 2.93 25.44 -2.21
N GLY A 3 4.08 24.84 -2.47
CA GLY A 3 5.39 25.40 -2.12
C GLY A 3 5.79 25.33 -0.63
N LYS A 4 4.99 24.68 0.23
CA LYS A 4 5.31 24.54 1.66
C LYS A 4 5.76 23.12 2.07
N ARG A 5 5.73 22.17 1.16
CA ARG A 5 6.31 20.85 1.38
C ARG A 5 7.64 20.75 0.64
N PRO A 6 8.68 20.17 1.25
CA PRO A 6 9.93 19.95 0.55
C PRO A 6 9.73 18.88 -0.54
N ASP A 7 10.42 19.05 -1.66
CA ASP A 7 10.70 17.93 -2.55
C ASP A 7 11.57 16.92 -1.81
N TYR A 8 11.43 15.63 -2.09
CA TYR A 8 12.15 14.59 -1.36
C TYR A 8 11.95 14.65 0.17
N ALA A 9 10.70 14.71 0.61
CA ALA A 9 10.31 14.97 1.99
C ALA A 9 11.01 14.05 3.01
N VAL A 10 11.12 12.75 2.72
CA VAL A 10 11.81 11.79 3.61
C VAL A 10 13.26 12.21 3.84
N THR A 11 14.02 12.51 2.79
CA THR A 11 15.43 12.93 2.90
C THR A 11 15.58 14.21 3.69
N VAL A 12 14.74 15.23 3.40
CA VAL A 12 14.79 16.52 4.09
C VAL A 12 14.49 16.36 5.58
N TYR A 13 13.45 15.62 5.93
CA TYR A 13 13.08 15.41 7.35
C TYR A 13 14.10 14.58 8.11
N CYS A 14 14.68 13.54 7.51
CA CYS A 14 15.76 12.79 8.12
C CYS A 14 16.99 13.69 8.41
N ASN A 15 17.37 14.55 7.46
CA ASN A 15 18.46 15.48 7.64
C ASN A 15 18.21 16.47 8.79
N LEU A 16 17.00 17.01 8.91
CA LEU A 16 16.62 17.87 10.03
C LEU A 16 16.66 17.14 11.37
N ILE A 17 16.20 15.89 11.42
CA ILE A 17 16.27 15.05 12.62
C ILE A 17 17.75 14.82 13.00
N ARG A 18 18.62 14.44 12.06
CA ARG A 18 20.03 14.21 12.31
C ARG A 18 20.80 15.47 12.78
N GLN A 19 20.41 16.64 12.28
CA GLN A 19 21.00 17.92 12.74
C GLN A 19 20.62 18.21 14.20
N THR A 20 19.42 17.81 14.61
CA THR A 20 18.89 18.09 15.96
C THR A 20 19.26 16.96 16.95
N TYR A 21 19.15 15.71 16.51
CA TYR A 21 19.33 14.50 17.33
C TYR A 21 20.28 13.54 16.62
N ARG A 22 21.58 13.61 16.95
CA ARG A 22 22.62 12.88 16.23
C ARG A 22 22.53 11.37 16.36
N ASP A 23 22.20 10.88 17.56
CA ASP A 23 22.31 9.47 17.94
C ASP A 23 20.97 8.76 18.04
N VAL A 24 19.87 9.42 17.67
CA VAL A 24 18.51 8.81 17.68
C VAL A 24 18.36 7.87 16.48
N PRO A 25 17.91 6.63 16.67
CA PRO A 25 17.55 5.76 15.57
C PRO A 25 16.47 6.39 14.68
N VAL A 26 16.67 6.39 13.36
CA VAL A 26 15.73 6.95 12.39
C VAL A 26 15.20 5.82 11.52
N ILE A 27 13.91 5.53 11.70
CA ILE A 27 13.18 4.55 10.88
C ILE A 27 12.28 5.32 9.92
N ILE A 28 12.39 5.01 8.62
CA ILE A 28 11.55 5.62 7.57
C ILE A 28 10.52 4.62 7.04
N GLY A 29 9.37 5.13 6.61
CA GLY A 29 8.28 4.31 6.09
C GLY A 29 7.31 5.10 5.21
N GLY A 30 6.16 4.51 4.94
CA GLY A 30 5.14 5.10 4.08
C GLY A 30 5.43 4.92 2.59
N ILE A 31 4.59 5.52 1.74
CA ILE A 31 4.61 5.26 0.30
C ILE A 31 5.90 5.74 -0.37
N GLU A 32 6.45 6.89 0.03
CA GLU A 32 7.69 7.41 -0.54
C GLU A 32 8.86 6.46 -0.26
N ALA A 33 9.01 6.03 1.00
CA ALA A 33 10.04 5.06 1.38
C ALA A 33 9.85 3.71 0.68
N SER A 34 8.63 3.19 0.64
CA SER A 34 8.32 1.92 -0.03
C SER A 34 8.70 1.91 -1.51
N LEU A 35 8.37 2.96 -2.25
CA LEU A 35 8.62 3.02 -3.69
C LEU A 35 10.07 3.34 -4.03
N ARG A 36 10.81 3.98 -3.11
CA ARG A 36 12.20 4.40 -3.28
C ARG A 36 13.20 3.58 -2.47
N ARG A 37 12.78 2.40 -1.99
CA ARG A 37 13.60 1.54 -1.11
C ARG A 37 14.84 0.93 -1.75
N LEU A 38 14.83 0.75 -3.05
CA LEU A 38 15.95 0.33 -3.89
C LEU A 38 16.25 1.39 -4.94
N ALA A 39 17.20 1.16 -5.83
CA ALA A 39 17.45 2.04 -6.97
C ALA A 39 16.17 2.22 -7.78
N HIS A 40 15.84 3.47 -8.09
CA HIS A 40 14.57 3.82 -8.73
C HIS A 40 14.75 4.95 -9.74
N TYR A 41 13.93 4.92 -10.79
CA TYR A 41 13.85 6.02 -11.74
C TYR A 41 13.03 7.17 -11.14
N ASP A 42 13.65 8.33 -11.04
CA ASP A 42 13.00 9.57 -10.61
C ASP A 42 12.56 10.39 -11.82
N TYR A 43 11.26 10.39 -12.07
CA TYR A 43 10.65 11.05 -13.22
C TYR A 43 10.95 12.56 -13.27
N TRP A 44 10.97 13.25 -12.11
CA TRP A 44 11.20 14.68 -12.06
C TRP A 44 12.60 15.10 -12.52
N SER A 45 13.61 14.35 -12.10
CA SER A 45 15.00 14.64 -12.46
C SER A 45 15.47 13.89 -13.69
N ASP A 46 14.65 13.00 -14.28
CA ASP A 46 15.00 12.09 -15.38
C ASP A 46 16.28 11.32 -15.10
N LYS A 47 16.41 10.79 -13.88
CA LYS A 47 17.62 10.10 -13.42
C LYS A 47 17.30 8.84 -12.64
N LEU A 48 18.19 7.87 -12.72
CA LEU A 48 18.23 6.78 -11.77
C LEU A 48 18.83 7.29 -10.44
N LYS A 49 18.07 7.14 -9.36
CA LYS A 49 18.45 7.51 -7.99
C LYS A 49 18.81 6.27 -7.19
N ARG A 50 19.63 6.47 -6.16
CA ARG A 50 19.95 5.43 -5.17
C ARG A 50 18.73 5.15 -4.28
N SER A 51 18.82 4.09 -3.49
CA SER A 51 17.88 3.85 -2.39
C SER A 51 17.75 5.10 -1.51
N VAL A 52 16.51 5.44 -1.17
CA VAL A 52 16.24 6.55 -0.23
C VAL A 52 16.83 6.29 1.16
N LEU A 53 17.07 5.03 1.54
CA LEU A 53 17.76 4.68 2.78
C LEU A 53 19.19 5.26 2.81
N LEU A 54 19.91 5.21 1.69
CA LEU A 54 21.26 5.79 1.58
C LEU A 54 21.20 7.32 1.51
N ASP A 55 20.28 7.88 0.72
CA ASP A 55 20.18 9.32 0.50
C ASP A 55 19.65 10.07 1.74
N SER A 56 18.79 9.46 2.54
CA SER A 56 18.26 10.03 3.78
C SER A 56 19.14 9.79 5.01
N GLN A 57 20.11 8.87 4.91
CA GLN A 57 20.91 8.41 6.05
C GLN A 57 20.07 7.86 7.22
N ALA A 58 18.89 7.34 6.93
CA ALA A 58 18.10 6.61 7.91
C ALA A 58 18.77 5.28 8.27
N ASP A 59 18.43 4.72 9.41
CA ASP A 59 19.02 3.47 9.89
C ASP A 59 18.30 2.25 9.37
N LEU A 60 16.97 2.33 9.30
CA LEU A 60 16.09 1.25 8.82
C LEU A 60 14.96 1.82 7.97
N LEU A 61 14.54 1.08 6.97
CA LEU A 61 13.36 1.40 6.17
C LEU A 61 12.33 0.28 6.30
N ILE A 62 11.09 0.64 6.60
CA ILE A 62 9.94 -0.27 6.61
C ILE A 62 9.12 0.01 5.36
N TYR A 63 8.89 -1.01 4.54
CA TYR A 63 8.12 -0.88 3.30
C TYR A 63 6.81 -1.67 3.36
N GLY A 64 5.90 -1.31 2.49
CA GLY A 64 4.57 -1.92 2.44
C GLY A 64 3.68 -1.50 3.61
N MET A 65 2.87 -2.42 4.07
CA MET A 65 2.03 -2.26 5.26
C MET A 65 2.87 -2.61 6.50
N GLY A 66 3.35 -1.59 7.19
CA GLY A 66 4.43 -1.71 8.16
C GLY A 66 4.02 -1.97 9.61
N GLU A 67 2.75 -2.27 9.89
CA GLU A 67 2.24 -2.35 11.27
C GLU A 67 2.97 -3.38 12.13
N ARG A 68 3.18 -4.59 11.61
CA ARG A 68 3.96 -5.61 12.36
C ARG A 68 5.43 -5.23 12.43
N ALA A 69 6.02 -4.82 11.32
CA ALA A 69 7.44 -4.53 11.25
C ALA A 69 7.85 -3.39 12.20
N ILE A 70 7.00 -2.33 12.35
CA ILE A 70 7.30 -1.25 13.29
C ILE A 70 7.21 -1.70 14.75
N VAL A 71 6.27 -2.57 15.08
CA VAL A 71 6.15 -3.13 16.44
C VAL A 71 7.32 -4.05 16.75
N GLU A 72 7.71 -4.93 15.82
CA GLU A 72 8.87 -5.80 15.99
C GLU A 72 10.17 -5.00 16.15
N ALA A 73 10.37 -3.96 15.32
CA ALA A 73 11.53 -3.08 15.44
C ALA A 73 11.54 -2.29 16.76
N ALA A 74 10.39 -1.78 17.20
CA ALA A 74 10.27 -1.07 18.46
C ALA A 74 10.57 -2.00 19.66
N ASN A 75 10.10 -3.24 19.63
CA ASN A 75 10.39 -4.23 20.66
C ASN A 75 11.90 -4.58 20.69
N ALA A 76 12.51 -4.81 19.52
CA ALA A 76 13.95 -5.06 19.46
C ALA A 76 14.79 -3.93 20.08
N LEU A 77 14.45 -2.68 19.78
CA LEU A 77 15.09 -1.50 20.37
C LEU A 77 14.82 -1.39 21.88
N ASN A 78 13.60 -1.68 22.34
CA ASN A 78 13.25 -1.68 23.75
C ASN A 78 14.02 -2.75 24.52
N ASP A 79 14.31 -3.88 23.90
CA ASP A 79 15.14 -4.97 24.46
C ASP A 79 16.65 -4.65 24.43
N GLY A 80 17.02 -3.45 23.97
CA GLY A 80 18.40 -2.97 23.96
C GLY A 80 19.22 -3.34 22.72
N MET A 81 18.59 -3.85 21.65
CA MET A 81 19.27 -4.14 20.40
C MET A 81 19.67 -2.84 19.69
N ASP A 82 20.87 -2.80 19.11
CA ASP A 82 21.24 -1.68 18.22
C ASP A 82 20.41 -1.74 16.93
N ILE A 83 19.94 -0.58 16.47
CA ILE A 83 19.14 -0.50 15.23
C ILE A 83 19.87 -1.12 14.03
N ARG A 84 21.18 -1.09 14.01
CA ARG A 84 22.02 -1.68 12.95
C ARG A 84 21.99 -3.20 12.91
N ASP A 85 21.61 -3.83 14.02
CA ASP A 85 21.49 -5.29 14.15
C ASP A 85 20.08 -5.78 13.83
N VAL A 86 19.12 -4.87 13.62
CA VAL A 86 17.74 -5.17 13.21
C VAL A 86 17.71 -5.49 11.71
N THR A 87 18.23 -6.66 11.34
CA THR A 87 18.41 -7.08 9.93
C THR A 87 17.51 -8.24 9.51
N TYR A 88 16.67 -8.76 10.42
CA TYR A 88 15.94 -10.01 10.27
C TYR A 88 14.42 -9.84 10.10
N ILE A 89 13.89 -8.63 10.26
CA ILE A 89 12.45 -8.38 10.23
C ILE A 89 11.95 -8.34 8.78
N ASP A 90 10.93 -9.14 8.46
CA ASP A 90 10.24 -9.07 7.17
C ASP A 90 9.64 -7.67 6.94
N GLY A 91 9.60 -7.22 5.67
CA GLY A 91 9.09 -5.89 5.33
C GLY A 91 10.06 -4.75 5.62
N THR A 92 11.34 -5.05 5.88
CA THR A 92 12.37 -4.05 6.13
C THR A 92 13.43 -4.00 5.04
N VAL A 93 14.14 -2.87 5.00
CA VAL A 93 15.34 -2.67 4.19
C VAL A 93 16.41 -2.05 5.07
N PHE A 94 17.61 -2.60 5.02
CA PHE A 94 18.76 -2.15 5.79
C PHE A 94 20.01 -2.02 4.91
N ARG A 95 21.01 -1.32 5.40
CA ARG A 95 22.31 -1.20 4.72
C ARG A 95 23.35 -2.02 5.46
N THR A 96 24.30 -2.58 4.70
CA THR A 96 25.42 -3.35 5.25
C THR A 96 26.68 -3.17 4.43
N ARG A 97 27.83 -3.49 5.03
CA ARG A 97 29.13 -3.47 4.36
C ARG A 97 29.49 -4.79 3.69
N GLU A 98 28.81 -5.87 4.06
CA GLU A 98 29.02 -7.21 3.53
C GLU A 98 27.68 -7.79 3.09
N ALA A 99 27.69 -8.48 1.96
CA ALA A 99 26.47 -9.14 1.47
C ALA A 99 26.13 -10.30 2.42
N PRO A 100 24.93 -10.33 3.02
CA PRO A 100 24.56 -11.42 3.92
C PRO A 100 24.31 -12.73 3.13
N ASP A 101 24.74 -13.85 3.69
CA ASP A 101 24.62 -15.21 3.13
C ASP A 101 23.79 -16.17 4.01
N ASP A 102 23.21 -15.65 5.09
CA ASP A 102 22.42 -16.40 6.08
C ASP A 102 21.07 -16.91 5.57
N LEU A 103 20.53 -16.29 4.53
CA LEU A 103 19.23 -16.65 3.92
C LEU A 103 19.29 -16.69 2.39
N PRO A 104 18.43 -17.49 1.73
CA PRO A 104 18.32 -17.47 0.26
C PRO A 104 18.04 -16.07 -0.27
N ALA A 105 18.94 -15.55 -1.09
CA ALA A 105 18.87 -14.20 -1.62
C ALA A 105 19.03 -14.17 -3.15
N ILE A 106 18.61 -13.06 -3.75
CA ILE A 106 18.86 -12.70 -5.14
C ILE A 106 19.69 -11.44 -5.15
N THR A 107 20.88 -11.51 -5.72
CA THR A 107 21.69 -10.33 -5.98
C THR A 107 21.17 -9.63 -7.23
N LEU A 108 20.75 -8.39 -7.07
CA LEU A 108 20.33 -7.51 -8.16
C LEU A 108 21.56 -6.98 -8.91
N PRO A 109 21.40 -6.50 -10.15
CA PRO A 109 22.44 -5.74 -10.81
C PRO A 109 22.93 -4.58 -9.93
N SER A 110 24.23 -4.29 -9.99
CA SER A 110 24.79 -3.19 -9.19
C SER A 110 24.28 -1.82 -9.66
N TYR A 111 24.20 -0.85 -8.74
CA TYR A 111 23.76 0.50 -9.07
C TYR A 111 24.57 1.16 -10.20
N PRO A 112 25.95 1.08 -10.24
CA PRO A 112 26.71 1.57 -11.37
C PRO A 112 26.35 0.91 -12.72
N ALA A 113 26.10 -0.39 -12.73
CA ALA A 113 25.68 -1.09 -13.96
C ALA A 113 24.30 -0.64 -14.43
N MET A 114 23.36 -0.41 -13.50
CA MET A 114 22.03 0.12 -13.83
C MET A 114 22.08 1.57 -14.34
N GLN A 115 23.02 2.39 -13.85
CA GLN A 115 23.22 3.76 -14.35
C GLN A 115 23.78 3.77 -15.79
N ALA A 116 24.63 2.79 -16.11
CA ALA A 116 25.26 2.69 -17.42
C ALA A 116 24.31 2.16 -18.52
N ASP A 117 23.34 1.32 -18.15
CA ASP A 117 22.45 0.67 -19.12
C ASP A 117 21.01 0.54 -18.59
N LYS A 118 20.06 1.17 -19.29
CA LYS A 118 18.63 1.11 -18.98
C LYS A 118 18.05 -0.31 -19.03
N SER A 119 18.60 -1.20 -19.85
CA SER A 119 18.15 -2.60 -19.91
C SER A 119 18.53 -3.36 -18.64
N VAL A 120 19.67 -3.04 -18.05
CA VAL A 120 20.10 -3.58 -16.75
C VAL A 120 19.17 -3.10 -15.62
N TYR A 121 18.77 -1.83 -15.63
CA TYR A 121 17.76 -1.33 -14.71
C TYR A 121 16.41 -2.03 -14.89
N ALA A 122 15.94 -2.21 -16.12
CA ALA A 122 14.70 -2.93 -16.40
C ALA A 122 14.75 -4.37 -15.87
N ARG A 123 15.90 -5.05 -15.98
CA ARG A 123 16.12 -6.39 -15.41
C ARG A 123 16.04 -6.35 -13.88
N SER A 124 16.64 -5.37 -13.22
CA SER A 124 16.55 -5.20 -11.77
C SER A 124 15.09 -5.02 -11.34
N PHE A 125 14.33 -4.16 -12.01
CA PHE A 125 12.92 -3.95 -11.74
C PHE A 125 12.11 -5.24 -11.91
N TYR A 126 12.36 -6.01 -12.94
CA TYR A 126 11.69 -7.30 -13.16
C TYR A 126 11.95 -8.29 -12.02
N LEU A 127 13.19 -8.39 -11.53
CA LEU A 127 13.52 -9.22 -10.37
C LEU A 127 12.81 -8.74 -9.10
N GLN A 128 12.72 -7.43 -8.88
CA GLN A 128 11.96 -6.86 -7.77
C GLN A 128 10.47 -7.21 -7.88
N TYR A 129 9.88 -7.05 -9.07
CA TYR A 129 8.48 -7.37 -9.33
C TYR A 129 8.15 -8.84 -9.03
N GLN A 130 9.02 -9.77 -9.42
CA GLN A 130 8.84 -11.20 -9.14
C GLN A 130 8.94 -11.54 -7.65
N ASN A 131 9.50 -10.66 -6.82
CA ASN A 131 9.70 -10.84 -5.39
C ASN A 131 8.82 -9.91 -4.54
N THR A 132 7.63 -9.60 -5.01
CA THR A 132 6.63 -8.80 -4.26
C THR A 132 5.66 -9.63 -3.42
N ASP A 133 5.65 -10.96 -3.58
CA ASP A 133 4.70 -11.83 -2.89
C ASP A 133 5.29 -12.38 -1.57
N PRO A 134 4.61 -12.20 -0.42
CA PRO A 134 5.13 -12.58 0.90
C PRO A 134 5.28 -14.08 1.15
N PHE A 135 4.74 -14.95 0.27
CA PHE A 135 4.86 -16.40 0.39
C PHE A 135 6.03 -16.99 -0.40
N SER A 136 6.52 -16.27 -1.41
CA SER A 136 7.53 -16.78 -2.33
C SER A 136 8.73 -15.85 -2.53
N ALA A 137 8.66 -14.60 -2.05
CA ALA A 137 9.76 -13.65 -2.18
C ALA A 137 11.01 -14.13 -1.44
N LYS A 138 12.15 -13.82 -2.04
CA LYS A 138 13.48 -13.98 -1.44
C LYS A 138 13.98 -12.62 -0.99
N ARG A 139 15.01 -12.62 -0.14
CA ARG A 139 15.80 -11.43 0.15
C ARG A 139 16.41 -10.90 -1.15
N LEU A 140 16.44 -9.57 -1.32
CA LEU A 140 17.09 -8.91 -2.44
C LEU A 140 18.31 -8.16 -1.95
N ILE A 141 19.45 -8.29 -2.62
CA ILE A 141 20.71 -7.61 -2.28
C ILE A 141 21.06 -6.72 -3.48
N GLU A 142 21.12 -5.41 -3.26
CA GLU A 142 21.48 -4.43 -4.28
C GLU A 142 22.86 -3.84 -3.97
N PRO A 143 23.91 -4.16 -4.78
CA PRO A 143 25.25 -3.64 -4.59
C PRO A 143 25.39 -2.19 -5.07
N TYR A 144 26.01 -1.34 -4.27
CA TYR A 144 26.39 0.04 -4.62
C TYR A 144 27.91 0.18 -4.81
N SER A 145 28.67 -0.59 -4.04
CA SER A 145 30.13 -0.77 -4.18
C SER A 145 30.54 -2.12 -3.58
N ASP A 146 31.84 -2.39 -3.51
CA ASP A 146 32.37 -3.61 -2.86
C ASP A 146 32.11 -3.66 -1.35
N ARG A 147 31.76 -2.54 -0.74
CA ARG A 147 31.53 -2.40 0.72
C ARG A 147 30.26 -1.62 1.05
N GLU A 148 29.31 -1.53 0.16
CA GLU A 148 28.02 -0.87 0.40
C GLU A 148 26.90 -1.63 -0.32
N PHE A 149 26.01 -2.23 0.46
CA PHE A 149 24.87 -2.99 -0.01
C PHE A 149 23.59 -2.48 0.65
N VAL A 150 22.51 -2.45 -0.11
CA VAL A 150 21.15 -2.30 0.41
C VAL A 150 20.47 -3.66 0.31
N VAL A 151 19.94 -4.12 1.42
CA VAL A 151 19.33 -5.45 1.54
C VAL A 151 17.85 -5.28 1.87
N GLN A 152 16.99 -5.83 1.02
CA GLN A 152 15.55 -5.89 1.24
C GLN A 152 15.17 -7.28 1.74
N ASN A 153 14.62 -7.38 2.93
CA ASN A 153 13.98 -8.60 3.42
C ASN A 153 12.67 -8.88 2.65
N PRO A 154 12.16 -10.12 2.67
CA PRO A 154 10.86 -10.44 2.10
C PRO A 154 9.74 -9.53 2.63
N PRO A 155 8.64 -9.33 1.88
CA PRO A 155 7.49 -8.58 2.38
C PRO A 155 6.88 -9.24 3.61
N GLN A 156 6.31 -8.44 4.52
CA GLN A 156 5.49 -8.94 5.63
C GLN A 156 4.30 -9.76 5.12
N LYS A 157 3.94 -10.80 5.85
CA LYS A 157 2.72 -11.56 5.59
C LYS A 157 1.49 -10.64 5.71
N PRO A 158 0.43 -10.88 4.92
CA PRO A 158 -0.81 -10.16 5.07
C PRO A 158 -1.32 -10.20 6.51
N LEU A 159 -1.88 -9.09 6.97
CA LEU A 159 -2.55 -9.05 8.26
C LEU A 159 -3.78 -9.97 8.25
N THR A 160 -4.04 -10.61 9.36
CA THR A 160 -5.32 -11.28 9.60
C THR A 160 -6.45 -10.24 9.72
N GLN A 161 -7.69 -10.67 9.58
CA GLN A 161 -8.84 -9.79 9.75
C GLN A 161 -8.85 -9.16 11.16
N ALA A 162 -8.57 -9.94 12.21
CA ALA A 162 -8.52 -9.44 13.58
C ALA A 162 -7.43 -8.37 13.78
N GLU A 163 -6.26 -8.54 13.17
CA GLU A 163 -5.22 -7.50 13.21
C GLU A 163 -5.64 -6.24 12.44
N MET A 164 -6.28 -6.40 11.28
CA MET A 164 -6.85 -5.28 10.54
C MET A 164 -7.88 -4.52 11.39
N ASP A 165 -8.80 -5.24 12.00
CA ASP A 165 -9.83 -4.65 12.85
C ASP A 165 -9.22 -3.90 14.03
N HIS A 166 -8.24 -4.49 14.71
CA HIS A 166 -7.52 -3.85 15.81
C HIS A 166 -6.84 -2.53 15.40
N ILE A 167 -6.18 -2.50 14.22
CA ILE A 167 -5.52 -1.30 13.72
C ILE A 167 -6.53 -0.17 13.46
N TYR A 168 -7.70 -0.49 12.90
CA TYR A 168 -8.73 0.51 12.63
C TYR A 168 -9.54 0.92 13.86
N ASP A 169 -9.45 0.16 14.95
CA ASP A 169 -10.06 0.47 16.25
C ASP A 169 -9.16 1.33 17.17
N LEU A 170 -7.93 1.63 16.74
CA LEU A 170 -7.05 2.54 17.48
C LEU A 170 -7.69 3.94 17.60
N PRO A 171 -7.41 4.68 18.69
CA PRO A 171 -8.06 5.95 18.99
C PRO A 171 -7.56 7.10 18.10
N TYR A 172 -7.84 7.04 16.82
CA TYR A 172 -7.50 8.10 15.86
C TYR A 172 -8.30 9.38 16.14
N THR A 173 -7.63 10.53 16.08
CA THR A 173 -8.27 11.86 16.27
C THR A 173 -9.20 12.25 15.13
N ARG A 174 -9.12 11.62 13.96
CA ARG A 174 -9.93 11.84 12.74
C ARG A 174 -9.94 13.29 12.25
N THR A 175 -8.96 14.07 12.66
CA THR A 175 -8.79 15.45 12.22
C THR A 175 -7.31 15.81 12.11
N TYR A 176 -7.01 16.98 11.57
CA TYR A 176 -5.66 17.51 11.49
C TYR A 176 -5.18 18.08 12.84
N HIS A 177 -3.87 18.24 12.98
CA HIS A 177 -3.27 18.78 14.20
C HIS A 177 -3.73 20.24 14.43
N PRO A 178 -4.05 20.64 15.70
CA PRO A 178 -4.58 21.98 16.01
C PRO A 178 -3.72 23.17 15.56
N SER A 179 -2.40 22.96 15.35
CA SER A 179 -1.51 24.00 14.85
C SER A 179 -1.91 24.54 13.46
N TYR A 180 -2.67 23.78 12.68
CA TYR A 180 -3.15 24.19 11.36
C TYR A 180 -4.42 25.07 11.40
N GLU A 181 -5.12 25.14 12.53
CA GLU A 181 -6.35 25.95 12.67
C GLU A 181 -6.13 27.41 12.23
N LYS A 182 -5.06 28.06 12.74
CA LYS A 182 -4.73 29.44 12.39
C LYS A 182 -4.41 29.65 10.90
N ALA A 183 -4.05 28.59 10.19
CA ALA A 183 -3.75 28.61 8.76
C ALA A 183 -4.98 28.26 7.89
N GLY A 184 -6.17 28.12 8.48
CA GLY A 184 -7.40 27.73 7.79
C GLY A 184 -7.62 26.22 7.69
N GLY A 185 -6.93 25.43 8.53
CA GLY A 185 -7.03 23.99 8.58
C GLY A 185 -6.32 23.26 7.44
N VAL A 186 -6.70 22.00 7.22
CA VAL A 186 -6.19 21.17 6.13
C VAL A 186 -7.36 20.79 5.22
N PRO A 187 -7.56 21.45 4.07
CA PRO A 187 -8.74 21.24 3.21
C PRO A 187 -8.95 19.80 2.76
N ALA A 188 -7.87 19.03 2.60
CA ALA A 188 -7.95 17.62 2.18
C ALA A 188 -8.73 16.72 3.14
N ILE A 189 -8.89 17.11 4.43
CA ILE A 189 -9.63 16.32 5.42
C ILE A 189 -11.10 16.15 5.01
N SER A 190 -11.69 17.14 4.34
CA SER A 190 -13.10 17.10 3.92
C SER A 190 -13.41 15.96 2.95
N GLU A 191 -12.41 15.50 2.19
CA GLU A 191 -12.56 14.42 1.23
C GLU A 191 -12.55 13.02 1.87
N ILE A 192 -11.87 12.89 3.03
CA ILE A 192 -11.60 11.59 3.63
C ILE A 192 -12.28 11.37 5.00
N LYS A 193 -12.63 12.44 5.71
CA LYS A 193 -13.12 12.36 7.11
C LYS A 193 -14.27 11.37 7.29
N PHE A 194 -15.20 11.32 6.36
CA PHE A 194 -16.38 10.45 6.40
C PHE A 194 -16.30 9.29 5.39
N SER A 195 -15.08 8.80 5.16
CA SER A 195 -14.82 7.64 4.32
C SER A 195 -14.35 6.46 5.17
N LEU A 196 -14.74 5.25 4.78
CA LEU A 196 -14.42 4.00 5.45
C LEU A 196 -13.51 3.15 4.57
N THR A 197 -12.38 2.73 5.09
CA THR A 197 -11.52 1.75 4.42
C THR A 197 -12.01 0.35 4.70
N SER A 198 -12.36 -0.40 3.68
CA SER A 198 -12.91 -1.76 3.83
C SER A 198 -11.88 -2.85 3.58
N CYS A 199 -10.87 -2.57 2.78
CA CYS A 199 -9.84 -3.54 2.38
C CYS A 199 -8.52 -2.86 2.02
N ARG A 200 -7.46 -3.65 1.94
CA ARG A 200 -6.13 -3.31 1.43
C ARG A 200 -5.67 -4.36 0.43
N GLY A 201 -4.69 -4.02 -0.40
CA GLY A 201 -4.18 -4.89 -1.46
C GLY A 201 -5.01 -4.81 -2.73
N CYS A 202 -4.41 -5.21 -3.86
CA CYS A 202 -5.08 -5.22 -5.16
C CYS A 202 -4.50 -6.30 -6.07
N PHE A 203 -5.30 -7.29 -6.44
CA PHE A 203 -4.86 -8.35 -7.35
C PHE A 203 -4.93 -7.97 -8.84
N GLY A 204 -5.35 -6.74 -9.15
CA GLY A 204 -5.33 -6.21 -10.52
C GLY A 204 -3.93 -6.23 -11.13
N ALA A 205 -2.91 -5.90 -10.34
CA ALA A 205 -1.50 -5.94 -10.73
C ALA A 205 -1.18 -5.17 -12.02
N CYS A 206 -1.83 -4.02 -12.22
CA CYS A 206 -1.56 -3.14 -13.35
C CYS A 206 -0.11 -2.65 -13.30
N ASN A 207 0.58 -2.67 -14.43
CA ASN A 207 2.03 -2.41 -14.50
C ASN A 207 2.43 -0.99 -14.06
N PHE A 208 1.56 -0.02 -14.22
CA PHE A 208 1.78 1.37 -13.80
C PHE A 208 1.46 1.64 -12.32
N CYS A 209 0.80 0.69 -11.62
CA CYS A 209 0.19 0.97 -10.33
C CYS A 209 1.15 0.69 -9.16
N ALA A 210 1.45 1.74 -8.39
CA ALA A 210 2.28 1.66 -7.20
C ALA A 210 1.71 0.76 -6.09
N LEU A 211 0.40 0.53 -6.06
CA LEU A 211 -0.26 -0.27 -5.02
C LEU A 211 0.23 -1.71 -4.96
N THR A 212 0.59 -2.30 -6.10
CA THR A 212 1.20 -3.64 -6.16
C THR A 212 2.48 -3.72 -5.33
N PHE A 213 3.30 -2.67 -5.34
CA PHE A 213 4.58 -2.61 -4.63
C PHE A 213 4.44 -2.14 -3.17
N HIS A 214 3.37 -1.39 -2.87
CA HIS A 214 3.15 -0.84 -1.54
C HIS A 214 2.22 -1.70 -0.68
N GLN A 215 1.05 -2.08 -1.19
CA GLN A 215 0.06 -2.87 -0.43
C GLN A 215 0.08 -4.36 -0.76
N GLY A 216 0.73 -4.75 -1.86
CA GLY A 216 0.74 -6.12 -2.32
C GLY A 216 -0.52 -6.53 -3.08
N ARG A 217 -0.53 -7.81 -3.50
CA ARG A 217 -1.59 -8.37 -4.37
C ARG A 217 -2.60 -9.25 -3.63
N ILE A 218 -2.42 -9.44 -2.34
CA ILE A 218 -3.33 -10.25 -1.51
C ILE A 218 -4.27 -9.31 -0.78
N ILE A 219 -5.57 -9.57 -0.91
CA ILE A 219 -6.59 -8.75 -0.27
C ILE A 219 -6.61 -9.04 1.23
N GLN A 220 -6.62 -7.98 2.02
CA GLN A 220 -6.78 -7.96 3.47
C GLN A 220 -8.03 -7.15 3.79
N THR A 221 -8.97 -7.74 4.49
CA THR A 221 -10.28 -7.12 4.76
C THR A 221 -10.51 -6.91 6.25
N ARG A 222 -11.22 -5.85 6.56
CA ARG A 222 -11.84 -5.65 7.87
C ARG A 222 -13.13 -6.44 7.97
N SER A 223 -13.51 -6.81 9.17
CA SER A 223 -14.82 -7.38 9.45
C SER A 223 -15.94 -6.36 9.21
N HIS A 224 -17.16 -6.84 8.98
CA HIS A 224 -18.32 -5.96 8.91
C HIS A 224 -18.54 -5.23 10.22
N GLU A 225 -18.33 -5.91 11.34
CA GLU A 225 -18.49 -5.38 12.69
C GLU A 225 -17.57 -4.17 12.94
N SER A 226 -16.28 -4.30 12.58
CA SER A 226 -15.31 -3.19 12.68
C SER A 226 -15.72 -1.98 11.84
N ILE A 227 -16.18 -2.19 10.61
CA ILE A 227 -16.57 -1.10 9.69
C ILE A 227 -17.88 -0.46 10.13
N VAL A 228 -18.86 -1.23 10.62
CA VAL A 228 -20.13 -0.73 11.13
C VAL A 228 -19.90 0.08 12.41
N HIS A 229 -19.07 -0.42 13.33
CA HIS A 229 -18.69 0.32 14.54
C HIS A 229 -18.03 1.67 14.22
N GLU A 230 -17.15 1.71 13.25
CA GLU A 230 -16.56 2.96 12.77
C GLU A 230 -17.63 3.89 12.19
N ALA A 231 -18.56 3.37 11.37
CA ALA A 231 -19.66 4.17 10.83
C ALA A 231 -20.57 4.75 11.93
N GLU A 232 -20.88 3.97 12.96
CA GLU A 232 -21.61 4.43 14.15
C GLU A 232 -20.86 5.57 14.84
N SER A 233 -19.55 5.44 15.04
CA SER A 233 -18.71 6.49 15.61
C SER A 233 -18.76 7.79 14.79
N LEU A 234 -18.75 7.69 13.45
CA LEU A 234 -18.86 8.87 12.58
C LEU A 234 -20.19 9.61 12.75
N THR A 235 -21.28 8.91 13.10
CA THR A 235 -22.60 9.57 13.31
C THR A 235 -22.62 10.53 14.49
N HIS A 236 -21.69 10.39 15.44
CA HIS A 236 -21.54 11.28 16.60
C HIS A 236 -20.67 12.53 16.32
N GLU A 237 -20.04 12.60 15.17
CA GLU A 237 -19.24 13.78 14.77
C GLU A 237 -20.16 14.98 14.51
N LYS A 238 -19.78 16.15 15.06
CA LYS A 238 -20.60 17.37 15.00
C LYS A 238 -20.94 17.84 13.59
N ASP A 239 -20.05 17.59 12.63
CA ASP A 239 -20.17 17.98 11.23
C ASP A 239 -20.68 16.85 10.32
N PHE A 240 -21.03 15.68 10.89
CA PHE A 240 -21.64 14.60 10.13
C PHE A 240 -23.07 14.95 9.69
N LYS A 241 -23.33 14.87 8.38
CA LYS A 241 -24.65 15.21 7.79
C LYS A 241 -25.43 13.98 7.32
N GLY A 242 -24.98 12.79 7.72
CA GLY A 242 -25.62 11.52 7.34
C GLY A 242 -25.03 10.89 6.07
N TYR A 243 -23.90 11.39 5.58
CA TYR A 243 -23.31 10.90 4.34
C TYR A 243 -21.97 10.22 4.61
N ILE A 244 -21.91 8.92 4.32
CA ILE A 244 -20.65 8.20 4.20
C ILE A 244 -20.15 8.42 2.77
N HIS A 245 -19.02 9.07 2.62
CA HIS A 245 -18.54 9.55 1.32
C HIS A 245 -17.94 8.43 0.48
N ASP A 246 -17.38 7.41 1.12
CA ASP A 246 -16.80 6.25 0.45
C ASP A 246 -16.75 5.04 1.37
N VAL A 247 -16.95 3.86 0.82
CA VAL A 247 -16.66 2.57 1.47
C VAL A 247 -15.72 1.82 0.54
N GLY A 248 -14.41 2.02 0.72
CA GLY A 248 -13.48 1.68 -0.33
C GLY A 248 -12.17 1.06 0.14
N GLY A 249 -11.28 1.07 -0.79
CA GLY A 249 -9.92 0.57 -0.72
C GLY A 249 -9.19 0.86 -2.03
N PRO A 250 -8.06 0.20 -2.31
CA PRO A 250 -7.38 0.34 -3.60
C PRO A 250 -8.28 0.04 -4.81
N THR A 251 -9.22 -0.89 -4.62
CA THR A 251 -10.31 -1.22 -5.50
C THR A 251 -11.50 -1.59 -4.61
N ALA A 252 -12.57 -0.80 -4.67
CA ALA A 252 -13.65 -0.86 -3.67
C ALA A 252 -14.32 -2.23 -3.55
N ASP A 253 -14.51 -2.90 -4.67
CA ASP A 253 -15.19 -4.18 -4.78
C ASP A 253 -14.30 -5.41 -4.53
N PHE A 254 -13.03 -5.22 -4.15
CA PHE A 254 -12.13 -6.32 -3.81
C PHE A 254 -12.20 -6.63 -2.30
N ARG A 255 -13.13 -7.50 -1.93
CA ARG A 255 -13.35 -7.90 -0.54
C ARG A 255 -12.86 -9.33 -0.21
N GLN A 256 -12.30 -10.03 -1.18
CA GLN A 256 -11.81 -11.39 -1.01
C GLN A 256 -10.57 -11.65 -1.88
N PRO A 257 -9.75 -12.66 -1.56
CA PRO A 257 -8.66 -13.11 -2.42
C PRO A 257 -9.16 -13.51 -3.80
N ALA A 258 -8.39 -13.24 -4.84
CA ALA A 258 -8.77 -13.60 -6.22
C ALA A 258 -9.02 -15.11 -6.40
N CYS A 259 -8.36 -15.96 -5.61
CA CYS A 259 -8.58 -17.40 -5.61
C CYS A 259 -8.03 -18.05 -4.32
N LYS A 260 -8.47 -19.27 -4.02
CA LYS A 260 -8.02 -20.04 -2.83
C LYS A 260 -6.49 -20.21 -2.76
N LYS A 261 -5.80 -20.28 -3.91
CA LYS A 261 -4.34 -20.42 -3.94
C LYS A 261 -3.63 -19.24 -3.26
N GLN A 262 -4.16 -18.03 -3.37
CA GLN A 262 -3.52 -16.85 -2.77
C GLN A 262 -3.37 -16.95 -1.25
N LEU A 263 -4.25 -17.65 -0.58
CA LEU A 263 -4.21 -17.82 0.89
C LEU A 263 -3.05 -18.69 1.38
N THR A 264 -2.51 -19.56 0.53
CA THR A 264 -1.50 -20.54 0.94
C THR A 264 -0.20 -20.46 0.17
N LYS A 265 -0.25 -20.05 -1.10
CA LYS A 265 0.90 -20.03 -2.02
C LYS A 265 1.17 -18.64 -2.59
N GLY A 266 0.39 -17.65 -2.17
CA GLY A 266 0.51 -16.27 -2.65
C GLY A 266 0.02 -16.04 -4.08
N ALA A 267 0.29 -14.84 -4.58
CA ALA A 267 -0.05 -14.40 -5.93
C ALA A 267 0.88 -15.03 -6.98
N CYS A 268 0.36 -15.26 -8.19
CA CYS A 268 1.15 -15.80 -9.28
C CYS A 268 2.19 -14.76 -9.75
N PRO A 269 3.50 -15.06 -9.81
CA PRO A 269 4.53 -14.08 -10.15
C PRO A 269 4.42 -13.60 -11.62
N ASN A 270 4.00 -14.46 -12.54
CA ASN A 270 4.01 -14.18 -13.98
C ASN A 270 2.60 -14.09 -14.58
N ARG A 271 1.58 -13.78 -13.78
CA ARG A 271 0.20 -13.72 -14.27
C ARG A 271 -0.61 -12.69 -13.49
N GLN A 272 -1.37 -11.90 -14.23
CA GLN A 272 -2.45 -11.08 -13.70
C GLN A 272 -3.74 -11.91 -13.60
N CYS A 273 -4.63 -11.55 -12.66
CA CYS A 273 -5.86 -12.32 -12.43
C CYS A 273 -6.97 -11.97 -13.43
N LEU A 274 -6.94 -10.77 -14.02
CA LEU A 274 -7.98 -10.25 -14.89
C LEU A 274 -7.51 -10.05 -16.34
N PHE A 275 -6.20 -9.96 -16.60
CA PHE A 275 -5.65 -9.67 -17.92
C PHE A 275 -4.68 -10.80 -18.37
N PRO A 276 -4.58 -11.11 -19.70
CA PRO A 276 -5.39 -10.60 -20.83
C PRO A 276 -6.83 -11.16 -20.87
N ALA A 277 -7.11 -12.13 -20.06
CA ALA A 277 -8.44 -12.69 -19.83
C ALA A 277 -8.57 -13.14 -18.37
N PRO A 278 -9.78 -13.14 -17.79
CA PRO A 278 -10.00 -13.59 -16.43
C PRO A 278 -9.43 -14.99 -16.20
N CYS A 279 -8.70 -15.14 -15.08
CA CYS A 279 -8.14 -16.44 -14.72
C CYS A 279 -9.26 -17.45 -14.44
N LYS A 280 -9.11 -18.69 -14.94
CA LYS A 280 -10.10 -19.76 -14.69
C LYS A 280 -10.35 -20.07 -13.22
N ASN A 281 -9.41 -19.72 -12.34
CA ASN A 281 -9.53 -19.90 -10.90
C ASN A 281 -10.01 -18.63 -10.18
N LEU A 282 -10.30 -17.56 -10.90
CA LEU A 282 -10.82 -16.31 -10.32
C LEU A 282 -12.17 -16.58 -9.66
N VAL A 283 -12.30 -16.14 -8.42
CA VAL A 283 -13.57 -16.13 -7.70
C VAL A 283 -14.10 -14.69 -7.79
N ALA A 284 -15.15 -14.50 -8.57
CA ALA A 284 -15.85 -13.23 -8.66
C ALA A 284 -17.17 -13.33 -7.87
N ASP A 285 -17.22 -12.67 -6.72
CA ASP A 285 -18.37 -12.68 -5.82
C ASP A 285 -18.42 -11.36 -5.05
N HIS A 286 -19.49 -10.61 -5.20
CA HIS A 286 -19.71 -9.33 -4.54
C HIS A 286 -20.70 -9.43 -3.37
N SER A 287 -21.12 -10.63 -2.97
CA SER A 287 -22.13 -10.84 -1.92
C SER A 287 -21.70 -10.25 -0.57
N ASP A 288 -20.43 -10.43 -0.18
CA ASP A 288 -19.89 -9.85 1.05
C ASP A 288 -19.91 -8.32 1.02
N TYR A 289 -19.49 -7.73 -0.09
CA TYR A 289 -19.49 -6.27 -0.22
C TYR A 289 -20.89 -5.67 -0.20
N LEU A 290 -21.84 -6.30 -0.90
CA LEU A 290 -23.25 -5.90 -0.84
C LEU A 290 -23.82 -6.01 0.57
N ALA A 291 -23.54 -7.10 1.27
CA ALA A 291 -23.98 -7.28 2.65
C ALA A 291 -23.46 -6.18 3.57
N LEU A 292 -22.17 -5.79 3.41
CA LEU A 292 -21.58 -4.66 4.11
C LEU A 292 -22.29 -3.34 3.80
N LEU A 293 -22.48 -3.02 2.52
CA LEU A 293 -23.13 -1.78 2.10
C LEU A 293 -24.57 -1.68 2.62
N ARG A 294 -25.30 -2.80 2.66
CA ARG A 294 -26.66 -2.87 3.23
C ARG A 294 -26.65 -2.63 4.73
N LYS A 295 -25.70 -3.23 5.49
CA LYS A 295 -25.53 -2.99 6.93
C LYS A 295 -25.24 -1.50 7.20
N LEU A 296 -24.35 -0.89 6.45
CA LEU A 296 -24.01 0.53 6.61
C LEU A 296 -25.18 1.47 6.34
N ARG A 297 -26.04 1.14 5.35
CA ARG A 297 -27.28 1.90 5.10
C ARG A 297 -28.28 1.80 6.24
N ALA A 298 -28.21 0.74 7.02
CA ALA A 298 -29.12 0.51 8.17
C ALA A 298 -28.64 1.18 9.44
N VAL A 299 -27.42 1.74 9.49
CA VAL A 299 -26.89 2.43 10.69
C VAL A 299 -27.74 3.68 10.97
N PRO A 300 -28.29 3.84 12.20
CA PRO A 300 -29.04 5.03 12.56
C PRO A 300 -28.22 6.31 12.36
N GLY A 301 -28.81 7.32 11.74
CA GLY A 301 -28.13 8.58 11.40
C GLY A 301 -27.46 8.60 10.02
N VAL A 302 -27.27 7.45 9.39
CA VAL A 302 -26.76 7.37 8.00
C VAL A 302 -27.93 7.52 7.03
N LYS A 303 -27.82 8.47 6.12
CA LYS A 303 -28.82 8.76 5.07
C LYS A 303 -28.40 8.15 3.71
N LYS A 304 -27.10 8.21 3.41
CA LYS A 304 -26.53 7.70 2.16
C LYS A 304 -25.15 7.12 2.41
N VAL A 305 -24.85 6.07 1.69
CA VAL A 305 -23.53 5.42 1.65
C VAL A 305 -23.06 5.42 0.20
N PHE A 306 -21.98 6.11 -0.09
CA PHE A 306 -21.44 6.20 -1.45
C PHE A 306 -20.21 5.30 -1.62
N VAL A 307 -19.98 4.88 -2.85
CA VAL A 307 -18.76 4.22 -3.32
C VAL A 307 -18.11 5.16 -4.34
N ARG A 308 -16.99 5.78 -3.92
CA ARG A 308 -16.22 6.74 -4.73
C ARG A 308 -14.87 6.20 -5.17
N SER A 309 -14.27 5.31 -4.37
CA SER A 309 -13.12 4.50 -4.79
C SER A 309 -13.50 3.71 -6.02
N GLY A 310 -12.59 3.60 -6.98
CA GLY A 310 -12.90 2.94 -8.25
C GLY A 310 -13.41 1.52 -8.08
N VAL A 311 -14.44 1.19 -8.82
CA VAL A 311 -14.96 -0.16 -8.98
C VAL A 311 -14.30 -0.80 -10.19
N ARG A 312 -13.79 -2.00 -10.02
CA ARG A 312 -13.14 -2.74 -11.10
C ARG A 312 -14.19 -3.40 -12.01
N PHE A 313 -14.59 -2.70 -13.05
CA PHE A 313 -15.69 -3.13 -13.92
C PHE A 313 -15.46 -4.48 -14.61
N ASP A 314 -14.24 -4.84 -14.99
CA ASP A 314 -13.92 -6.15 -15.56
C ASP A 314 -14.12 -7.29 -14.55
N TYR A 315 -13.88 -7.05 -13.25
CA TYR A 315 -14.20 -7.99 -12.18
C TYR A 315 -15.72 -8.09 -11.94
N VAL A 316 -16.43 -6.96 -11.95
CA VAL A 316 -17.91 -6.95 -11.85
C VAL A 316 -18.54 -7.75 -12.97
N LEU A 317 -18.04 -7.64 -14.20
CA LEU A 317 -18.55 -8.40 -15.36
C LEU A 317 -18.29 -9.93 -15.25
N CYS A 318 -17.39 -10.35 -14.38
CA CYS A 318 -17.18 -11.78 -14.10
C CYS A 318 -18.24 -12.37 -13.16
N ASP A 319 -18.94 -11.54 -12.36
CA ASP A 319 -19.99 -11.94 -11.42
C ASP A 319 -21.38 -11.82 -12.05
N LYS A 320 -21.70 -12.75 -12.94
CA LYS A 320 -22.85 -12.67 -13.85
C LYS A 320 -24.24 -12.72 -13.17
N ASN A 321 -24.32 -13.27 -11.97
CA ASN A 321 -25.58 -13.54 -11.29
C ASN A 321 -25.83 -12.62 -10.09
N SER A 322 -24.92 -11.70 -9.82
CA SER A 322 -24.99 -10.81 -8.67
C SER A 322 -25.90 -9.61 -8.93
N PRO A 323 -26.73 -9.18 -7.99
CA PRO A 323 -27.45 -7.90 -8.06
C PRO A 323 -26.52 -6.70 -7.80
N PHE A 324 -25.21 -6.91 -7.69
CA PHE A 324 -24.25 -5.88 -7.26
C PHE A 324 -24.34 -4.61 -8.09
N LEU A 325 -24.23 -4.73 -9.41
CA LEU A 325 -24.24 -3.55 -10.28
C LEU A 325 -25.54 -2.75 -10.18
N SER A 326 -26.69 -3.43 -10.12
CA SER A 326 -27.99 -2.75 -9.99
C SER A 326 -28.13 -2.03 -8.65
N GLU A 327 -27.75 -2.68 -7.54
CA GLU A 327 -27.79 -2.03 -6.22
C GLU A 327 -26.75 -0.90 -6.09
N LEU A 328 -25.56 -1.08 -6.64
CA LEU A 328 -24.52 -0.05 -6.67
C LEU A 328 -25.07 1.22 -7.35
N VAL A 329 -25.64 1.07 -8.53
CA VAL A 329 -26.21 2.20 -9.30
C VAL A 329 -27.38 2.84 -8.58
N GLN A 330 -28.27 2.05 -8.01
CA GLN A 330 -29.49 2.55 -7.36
C GLN A 330 -29.23 3.27 -6.04
N TYR A 331 -28.25 2.81 -5.23
CA TYR A 331 -28.13 3.26 -3.84
C TYR A 331 -26.79 3.91 -3.49
N HIS A 332 -25.72 3.66 -4.26
CA HIS A 332 -24.34 3.96 -3.81
C HIS A 332 -23.58 4.93 -4.73
N ILE A 333 -24.24 5.44 -5.77
CA ILE A 333 -23.63 6.40 -6.70
C ILE A 333 -24.21 7.79 -6.45
N SER A 334 -23.31 8.80 -6.37
CA SER A 334 -23.71 10.20 -6.10
C SER A 334 -24.03 11.01 -7.36
N GLY A 335 -24.15 10.39 -8.51
CA GLY A 335 -24.43 11.04 -9.81
C GLY A 335 -23.89 10.23 -10.98
N GLN A 336 -22.59 10.05 -11.09
CA GLN A 336 -21.96 9.27 -12.16
C GLN A 336 -21.19 8.09 -11.60
N LEU A 337 -21.34 6.91 -12.21
CA LEU A 337 -20.46 5.78 -11.93
C LEU A 337 -19.06 6.10 -12.46
N LYS A 338 -18.08 6.10 -11.56
CA LYS A 338 -16.67 6.26 -11.91
C LYS A 338 -16.06 4.89 -12.12
N VAL A 339 -15.54 4.66 -13.31
CA VAL A 339 -14.72 3.51 -13.67
C VAL A 339 -13.40 4.02 -14.21
N ALA A 340 -12.35 3.20 -14.11
CA ALA A 340 -11.02 3.55 -14.59
C ALA A 340 -10.62 2.63 -15.76
N PRO A 341 -11.04 2.92 -16.99
CA PRO A 341 -10.63 2.14 -18.15
C PRO A 341 -9.16 2.39 -18.53
N GLU A 342 -8.55 3.41 -17.93
CA GLU A 342 -7.17 3.86 -18.07
C GLU A 342 -6.82 4.36 -19.46
N HIS A 343 -7.08 3.59 -20.52
CA HIS A 343 -6.88 3.96 -21.91
C HIS A 343 -7.92 3.31 -22.83
N CYS A 344 -8.01 3.77 -24.09
CA CYS A 344 -8.93 3.25 -25.09
C CYS A 344 -8.24 2.58 -26.30
N VAL A 345 -6.92 2.53 -26.32
CA VAL A 345 -6.14 1.92 -27.41
C VAL A 345 -5.50 0.63 -26.94
N ASP A 346 -5.76 -0.49 -27.61
CA ASP A 346 -5.33 -1.84 -27.22
C ASP A 346 -3.82 -1.97 -27.03
N THR A 347 -3.01 -1.32 -27.89
CA THR A 347 -1.54 -1.33 -27.75
C THR A 347 -1.09 -0.71 -26.42
N VAL A 348 -1.73 0.36 -25.95
CA VAL A 348 -1.41 1.00 -24.69
C VAL A 348 -1.90 0.15 -23.53
N LEU A 349 -3.13 -0.36 -23.60
CA LEU A 349 -3.69 -1.27 -22.59
C LEU A 349 -2.84 -2.54 -22.42
N GLY A 350 -2.20 -3.01 -23.50
CA GLY A 350 -1.30 -4.16 -23.46
C GLY A 350 -0.01 -3.92 -22.64
N TYR A 351 0.38 -2.66 -22.44
CA TYR A 351 1.51 -2.28 -21.57
C TYR A 351 1.09 -1.99 -20.13
N MET A 352 -0.19 -1.71 -19.88
CA MET A 352 -0.76 -1.35 -18.58
C MET A 352 -1.15 -2.59 -17.77
#